data_d472f553c6a55c124c4be63b86930417
#
_entry.id   d472f553c6a55c124c4be63b86930417
#
_cell.length_a   1.000
_cell.length_b   1.000
_cell.length_c   1.000
_cell.angle_alpha   90.00
_cell.angle_beta   90.00
_cell.angle_gamma   90.00
#
_symmetry.space_group_name_H-M   'P 1'
#
loop_
_entity.id
_entity.type
_entity.pdbx_description
1 polymer ?
#
loop_
_entity_poly.entity_id
_entity_poly.type
_entity_poly.pdbx_seq_one_letter_code
_entity_poly.pdbx_strand_id
1 'polypeptide(L)'
;MVATEHPSVLLSIVELGGYPNFTPLYQRAGFQVVVEHNMRKALAAIKKKKPAVIVAEFNYQSDFRDRTSSLESMLATAQHNPGTRIVVFYEKEVAHQFEKLRAGHSIDAAFGFPIDEAELETCIRGFR
;
A
#
# COMPACT_ATOMS: atom_id res chain seq x y z
N MET A 1 -9.88 -15.93 25.49
CA MET A 1 -9.59 -15.58 24.88
C MET A 1 -9.47 -15.83 23.67
N VAL A 2 -9.46 -15.33 23.02
CA VAL A 2 -9.50 -15.65 21.90
C VAL A 2 -8.33 -15.94 21.26
N ALA A 3 -7.74 -16.83 21.59
CA ALA A 3 -6.50 -17.21 21.13
C ALA A 3 -6.48 -17.60 19.72
N THR A 4 -7.61 -17.72 19.16
CA THR A 4 -7.65 -18.18 17.81
C THR A 4 -7.63 -17.07 16.79
N GLU A 5 -7.50 -15.83 17.23
CA GLU A 5 -7.46 -14.77 16.29
C GLU A 5 -6.23 -14.85 15.42
N HIS A 6 -6.39 -14.75 14.14
CA HIS A 6 -5.28 -14.67 13.23
C HIS A 6 -4.77 -13.24 13.14
N PRO A 7 -3.47 -13.03 13.03
CA PRO A 7 -2.96 -11.68 12.85
C PRO A 7 -3.51 -11.10 11.55
N SER A 8 -3.79 -9.81 11.58
CA SER A 8 -4.21 -9.12 10.38
C SER A 8 -3.07 -9.10 9.36
N VAL A 9 -3.41 -9.23 8.11
CA VAL A 9 -2.43 -9.25 7.04
C VAL A 9 -2.20 -7.85 6.53
N LEU A 10 -0.94 -7.47 6.36
CA LEU A 10 -0.53 -6.26 5.66
C LEU A 10 0.17 -6.71 4.38
N LEU A 11 -0.34 -6.29 3.25
CA LEU A 11 0.26 -6.60 1.96
C LEU A 11 1.15 -5.44 1.54
N SER A 12 2.44 -5.71 1.39
CA SER A 12 3.43 -4.72 0.97
C SER A 12 3.75 -4.99 -0.50
N ILE A 13 3.41 -4.06 -1.37
CA ILE A 13 3.63 -4.21 -2.81
C ILE A 13 4.84 -3.37 -3.20
N VAL A 14 5.93 -4.05 -3.57
CA VAL A 14 7.20 -3.40 -3.87
C VAL A 14 7.55 -3.71 -5.31
N GLU A 15 7.17 -2.83 -6.22
CA GLU A 15 7.40 -3.06 -7.64
C GLU A 15 8.76 -2.60 -8.11
N LEU A 16 9.04 -1.32 -7.98
CA LEU A 16 10.33 -0.77 -8.39
C LEU A 16 11.28 -0.66 -7.20
N GLY A 17 10.73 -0.55 -6.02
CA GLY A 17 11.54 -0.37 -4.83
C GLY A 17 12.01 1.07 -4.69
N GLY A 18 13.18 1.23 -4.12
CA GLY A 18 13.69 2.58 -3.87
C GLY A 18 13.31 3.13 -2.51
N TYR A 19 12.40 2.48 -1.82
CA TYR A 19 12.02 2.84 -0.46
C TYR A 19 12.65 1.85 0.51
N PRO A 20 12.92 2.27 1.75
CA PRO A 20 13.45 1.34 2.75
C PRO A 20 12.50 0.17 2.96
N ASN A 21 13.06 -0.95 3.43
CA ASN A 21 12.25 -2.10 3.75
C ASN A 21 11.66 -1.93 5.13
N PHE A 22 10.37 -1.60 5.19
CA PHE A 22 9.68 -1.36 6.45
C PHE A 22 8.99 -2.61 7.01
N THR A 23 9.29 -3.78 6.47
CA THR A 23 8.69 -5.02 6.97
C THR A 23 8.83 -5.18 8.48
N PRO A 24 10.03 -4.93 9.08
CA PRO A 24 10.13 -5.04 10.53
C PRO A 24 9.21 -4.08 11.27
N LEU A 25 9.00 -2.88 10.73
CA LEU A 25 8.11 -1.91 11.33
C LEU A 25 6.66 -2.41 11.32
N TYR A 26 6.23 -2.99 10.21
CA TYR A 26 4.87 -3.52 10.11
C TYR A 26 4.67 -4.70 11.06
N GLN A 27 5.70 -5.52 11.21
CA GLN A 27 5.64 -6.65 12.13
C GLN A 27 5.55 -6.18 13.58
N ARG A 28 6.30 -5.14 13.93
CA ARG A 28 6.23 -4.56 15.27
C ARG A 28 4.84 -4.00 15.56
N ALA A 29 4.18 -3.50 14.53
CA ALA A 29 2.83 -2.98 14.66
C ALA A 29 1.78 -4.09 14.81
N GLY A 30 2.19 -5.34 14.66
CA GLY A 30 1.30 -6.47 14.92
C GLY A 30 0.70 -7.10 13.68
N PHE A 31 1.24 -6.80 12.50
CA PHE A 31 0.71 -7.38 11.26
C PHE A 31 1.54 -8.56 10.78
N GLN A 32 0.86 -9.49 10.14
CA GLN A 32 1.52 -10.52 9.36
C GLN A 32 1.77 -9.93 7.98
N VAL A 33 3.03 -9.83 7.57
CA VAL A 33 3.39 -9.13 6.34
C VAL A 33 3.53 -10.10 5.18
N VAL A 34 2.88 -9.78 4.08
CA VAL A 34 3.03 -10.50 2.83
C VAL A 34 3.62 -9.50 1.84
N VAL A 35 4.73 -9.85 1.21
CA VAL A 35 5.41 -8.97 0.26
C VAL A 35 5.24 -9.53 -1.14
N GLU A 36 4.80 -8.70 -2.07
CA GLU A 36 4.71 -9.07 -3.48
C GLU A 36 5.44 -8.06 -4.32
N HIS A 37 6.18 -8.53 -5.30
CA HIS A 37 6.96 -7.66 -6.18
C HIS A 37 6.37 -7.53 -7.57
N ASN A 38 5.21 -8.13 -7.78
CA ASN A 38 4.56 -8.19 -9.07
C ASN A 38 3.09 -7.84 -8.85
N MET A 39 2.59 -6.87 -9.59
CA MET A 39 1.21 -6.42 -9.37
C MET A 39 0.19 -7.53 -9.62
N ARG A 40 0.45 -8.39 -10.58
CA ARG A 40 -0.45 -9.51 -10.85
C ARG A 40 -0.61 -10.41 -9.62
N LYS A 41 0.51 -10.73 -8.96
CA LYS A 41 0.47 -11.54 -7.75
C LYS A 41 -0.14 -10.78 -6.59
N ALA A 42 0.10 -9.47 -6.55
CA ALA A 42 -0.49 -8.63 -5.51
C ALA A 42 -2.01 -8.61 -5.63
N LEU A 43 -2.54 -8.48 -6.85
CA LEU A 43 -3.99 -8.48 -7.05
C LEU A 43 -4.60 -9.81 -6.61
N ALA A 44 -3.93 -10.92 -6.91
CA ALA A 44 -4.39 -12.22 -6.47
C ALA A 44 -4.40 -12.31 -4.94
N ALA A 45 -3.37 -11.77 -4.30
CA ALA A 45 -3.29 -11.77 -2.83
C ALA A 45 -4.39 -10.92 -2.21
N ILE A 46 -4.74 -9.79 -2.81
CA ILE A 46 -5.83 -8.96 -2.32
C ILE A 46 -7.15 -9.76 -2.31
N LYS A 47 -7.42 -10.45 -3.40
CA LYS A 47 -8.66 -11.22 -3.51
C LYS A 47 -8.68 -12.39 -2.56
N LYS A 48 -7.54 -13.06 -2.40
CA LYS A 48 -7.48 -14.28 -1.61
C LYS A 48 -7.37 -14.02 -0.11
N LYS A 49 -6.54 -13.07 0.27
CA LYS A 49 -6.22 -12.84 1.68
C LYS A 49 -6.98 -11.69 2.31
N LYS A 50 -7.58 -10.84 1.51
CA LYS A 50 -8.35 -9.69 2.00
C LYS A 50 -7.57 -8.95 3.09
N PRO A 51 -6.40 -8.37 2.76
CA PRO A 51 -5.55 -7.77 3.78
C PRO A 51 -6.24 -6.60 4.49
N ALA A 52 -5.86 -6.38 5.73
CA ALA A 52 -6.36 -5.23 6.48
C ALA A 52 -5.71 -3.93 6.01
N VAL A 53 -4.47 -4.02 5.54
CA VAL A 53 -3.71 -2.85 5.07
C VAL A 53 -2.96 -3.23 3.79
N ILE A 54 -2.92 -2.33 2.84
CA ILE A 54 -2.09 -2.45 1.64
C ILE A 54 -1.16 -1.25 1.62
N VAL A 55 0.15 -1.49 1.49
CA VAL A 55 1.13 -0.43 1.29
C VAL A 55 1.68 -0.59 -0.12
N ALA A 56 1.55 0.43 -0.94
CA ALA A 56 1.93 0.37 -2.34
C ALA A 56 2.75 1.59 -2.73
N GLU A 57 3.29 1.57 -3.95
CA GLU A 57 4.12 2.65 -4.49
C GLU A 57 3.41 3.30 -5.65
N PHE A 58 3.50 4.62 -5.72
CA PHE A 58 3.06 5.34 -6.91
C PHE A 58 4.28 5.55 -7.81
N ASN A 59 4.31 4.83 -8.91
CA ASN A 59 5.42 4.88 -9.86
C ASN A 59 4.94 5.55 -11.13
N TYR A 60 5.14 6.86 -11.19
CA TYR A 60 4.67 7.64 -12.33
C TYR A 60 5.66 7.53 -13.48
N GLN A 61 5.13 7.25 -14.67
CA GLN A 61 5.95 7.15 -15.86
C GLN A 61 5.30 7.96 -16.96
N SER A 62 5.79 9.14 -17.19
CA SER A 62 5.21 10.07 -18.14
C SER A 62 5.25 9.56 -19.58
N ASP A 63 6.16 8.61 -19.86
CA ASP A 63 6.30 8.10 -21.21
C ASP A 63 5.22 7.09 -21.60
N PHE A 64 4.41 6.65 -20.66
CA PHE A 64 3.40 5.63 -20.94
C PHE A 64 2.02 6.20 -20.69
N ARG A 65 1.68 7.22 -21.44
CA ARG A 65 0.47 7.98 -21.21
C ARG A 65 -0.84 7.24 -21.44
N ASP A 66 -0.81 6.17 -22.19
CA ASP A 66 -2.03 5.42 -22.46
C ASP A 66 -2.23 4.23 -21.53
N ARG A 67 -1.42 4.14 -20.49
CA ARG A 67 -1.51 3.00 -19.61
C ARG A 67 -2.22 3.36 -18.33
N THR A 68 -3.10 2.48 -17.92
CA THR A 68 -3.62 2.50 -16.56
C THR A 68 -2.47 2.12 -15.65
N SER A 69 -2.22 2.91 -14.64
CA SER A 69 -1.11 2.60 -13.74
C SER A 69 -1.43 1.34 -12.94
N SER A 70 -0.37 0.64 -12.54
CA SER A 70 -0.53 -0.54 -11.68
C SER A 70 -1.25 -0.17 -10.40
N LEU A 71 -0.97 1.02 -9.88
CA LEU A 71 -1.61 1.48 -8.65
C LEU A 71 -3.13 1.60 -8.85
N GLU A 72 -3.57 2.12 -9.99
CA GLU A 72 -5.01 2.24 -10.25
C GLU A 72 -5.68 0.88 -10.33
N SER A 73 -5.01 -0.10 -10.91
CA SER A 73 -5.55 -1.47 -10.96
C SER A 73 -5.69 -2.04 -9.55
N MET A 74 -4.71 -1.78 -8.69
CA MET A 74 -4.77 -2.23 -7.31
C MET A 74 -5.90 -1.56 -6.56
N LEU A 75 -6.06 -0.25 -6.73
CA LEU A 75 -7.12 0.49 -6.05
C LEU A 75 -8.50 -0.01 -6.48
N ALA A 76 -8.68 -0.28 -7.75
CA ALA A 76 -9.95 -0.82 -8.25
C ALA A 76 -10.26 -2.18 -7.64
N THR A 77 -9.24 -3.03 -7.51
CA THR A 77 -9.42 -4.35 -6.91
C THR A 77 -9.74 -4.22 -5.43
N ALA A 78 -9.04 -3.33 -4.73
CA ALA A 78 -9.22 -3.17 -3.29
C ALA A 78 -10.57 -2.59 -2.91
N GLN A 79 -11.25 -1.91 -3.85
CA GLN A 79 -12.59 -1.39 -3.59
C GLN A 79 -13.57 -2.46 -3.17
N HIS A 80 -13.33 -3.70 -3.56
CA HIS A 80 -14.24 -4.79 -3.20
C HIS A 80 -14.05 -5.24 -1.75
N ASN A 81 -13.07 -4.67 -1.04
CA ASN A 81 -12.83 -4.98 0.36
C ASN A 81 -12.87 -3.67 1.16
N PRO A 82 -14.06 -3.19 1.52
CA PRO A 82 -14.17 -1.84 2.09
C PRO A 82 -13.44 -1.64 3.41
N GLY A 83 -13.11 -2.71 4.11
CA GLY A 83 -12.33 -2.59 5.34
C GLY A 83 -10.84 -2.48 5.15
N THR A 84 -10.34 -2.63 3.92
CA THR A 84 -8.91 -2.55 3.64
C THR A 84 -8.45 -1.10 3.64
N ARG A 85 -7.39 -0.80 4.39
CA ARG A 85 -6.79 0.53 4.43
C ARG A 85 -5.66 0.60 3.42
N ILE A 86 -5.56 1.73 2.73
CA ILE A 86 -4.60 1.91 1.65
C ILE A 86 -3.58 2.98 2.02
N VAL A 87 -2.30 2.63 1.95
CA VAL A 87 -1.18 3.56 2.18
C VAL A 87 -0.34 3.57 0.91
N VAL A 88 0.04 4.75 0.45
CA VAL A 88 0.83 4.89 -0.78
C VAL A 88 2.07 5.71 -0.52
N PHE A 89 3.21 5.23 -1.00
CA PHE A 89 4.45 5.99 -1.00
C PHE A 89 4.64 6.61 -2.38
N TYR A 90 5.15 7.83 -2.41
CA TYR A 90 5.39 8.52 -3.68
C TYR A 90 6.66 9.36 -3.60
N GLU A 91 7.24 9.65 -4.75
CA GLU A 91 8.37 10.56 -4.84
C GLU A 91 7.84 11.98 -4.89
N LYS A 92 8.44 12.90 -4.14
CA LYS A 92 7.96 14.28 -4.07
C LYS A 92 7.97 14.98 -5.42
N GLU A 93 8.87 14.58 -6.31
CA GLU A 93 8.95 15.16 -7.64
C GLU A 93 7.70 14.95 -8.46
N VAL A 94 6.94 13.89 -8.15
CA VAL A 94 5.71 13.59 -8.87
C VAL A 94 4.48 13.76 -7.99
N ALA A 95 4.60 14.55 -6.93
CA ALA A 95 3.49 14.77 -6.00
C ALA A 95 2.25 15.30 -6.70
N HIS A 96 2.42 16.17 -7.68
CA HIS A 96 1.30 16.75 -8.39
C HIS A 96 0.51 15.67 -9.14
N GLN A 97 1.22 14.76 -9.80
CA GLN A 97 0.58 13.66 -10.51
C GLN A 97 -0.12 12.72 -9.52
N PHE A 98 0.51 12.50 -8.37
CA PHE A 98 -0.09 11.66 -7.34
C PHE A 98 -1.39 12.27 -6.81
N GLU A 99 -1.42 13.58 -6.60
CA GLU A 99 -2.63 14.24 -6.10
C GLU A 99 -3.78 14.11 -7.09
N LYS A 100 -3.49 14.14 -8.38
CA LYS A 100 -4.53 13.93 -9.39
C LYS A 100 -5.12 12.53 -9.28
N LEU A 101 -4.28 11.54 -9.08
CA LEU A 101 -4.75 10.18 -8.93
C LEU A 101 -5.54 10.03 -7.63
N ARG A 102 -5.02 10.62 -6.56
CA ARG A 102 -5.66 10.52 -5.25
C ARG A 102 -7.06 11.11 -5.24
N ALA A 103 -7.27 12.17 -6.02
CA ALA A 103 -8.57 12.83 -6.05
C ALA A 103 -9.69 11.89 -6.55
N GLY A 104 -9.35 10.90 -7.35
CA GLY A 104 -10.35 9.97 -7.88
C GLY A 104 -10.43 8.64 -7.15
N HIS A 105 -9.68 8.46 -6.07
CA HIS A 105 -9.61 7.17 -5.39
C HIS A 105 -9.57 7.36 -3.87
N SER A 106 -9.94 6.31 -3.15
CA SER A 106 -9.88 6.32 -1.69
C SER A 106 -8.52 5.81 -1.23
N ILE A 107 -7.70 6.72 -0.72
CA ILE A 107 -6.39 6.40 -0.17
C ILE A 107 -6.38 6.93 1.26
N ASP A 108 -6.10 6.05 2.22
CA ASP A 108 -6.20 6.41 3.64
C ASP A 108 -5.01 7.25 4.12
N ALA A 109 -3.83 7.00 3.58
CA ALA A 109 -2.64 7.77 3.95
C ALA A 109 -1.63 7.74 2.82
N ALA A 110 -0.82 8.77 2.74
CA ALA A 110 0.23 8.86 1.72
C ALA A 110 1.48 9.49 2.33
N PHE A 111 2.64 8.99 1.93
CA PHE A 111 3.91 9.49 2.45
C PHE A 111 4.88 9.75 1.31
N GLY A 112 5.38 10.98 1.25
CA GLY A 112 6.39 11.36 0.26
C GLY A 112 7.78 10.97 0.72
N PHE A 113 8.60 10.48 -0.21
CA PHE A 113 9.99 10.12 0.10
C PHE A 113 10.82 11.38 0.37
N PRO A 114 11.68 11.38 1.39
CA PRO A 114 12.00 10.29 2.30
C PRO A 114 10.92 10.08 3.35
N ILE A 115 10.61 8.82 3.61
CA ILE A 115 9.49 8.47 4.50
C ILE A 115 9.91 8.67 5.96
N ASP A 116 9.11 9.40 6.71
CA ASP A 116 9.33 9.54 8.15
C ASP A 116 8.84 8.26 8.83
N GLU A 117 9.79 7.51 9.37
CA GLU A 117 9.49 6.19 9.91
C GLU A 117 8.56 6.25 11.11
N ALA A 118 8.74 7.26 11.97
CA ALA A 118 7.90 7.40 13.15
C ALA A 118 6.45 7.71 12.76
N GLU A 119 6.26 8.58 11.77
CA GLU A 119 4.92 8.89 11.28
C GLU A 119 4.27 7.68 10.63
N LEU A 120 5.05 6.92 9.87
CA LEU A 120 4.55 5.72 9.23
C LEU A 120 4.10 4.71 10.29
N GLU A 121 4.93 4.49 11.30
CA GLU A 121 4.59 3.53 12.35
C GLU A 121 3.33 3.94 13.09
N THR A 122 3.18 5.21 13.42
CA THR A 122 1.99 5.71 14.09
C THR A 122 0.74 5.46 13.23
N CYS A 123 0.85 5.71 11.94
CA CYS A 123 -0.25 5.50 11.01
C CYS A 123 -0.64 4.02 10.95
N ILE A 124 0.35 3.13 10.79
CA ILE A 124 0.10 1.70 10.65
C ILE A 124 -0.51 1.14 11.93
N ARG A 125 -0.01 1.57 13.10
CA ARG A 125 -0.58 1.12 14.37
C ARG A 125 -2.02 1.58 14.53
N GLY A 126 -2.36 2.72 13.97
CA GLY A 126 -3.72 3.23 14.03
C GLY A 126 -4.73 2.40 13.26
N PHE A 127 -4.27 1.54 12.38
CA PHE A 127 -5.16 0.67 11.61
C PHE A 127 -5.47 -0.66 12.32
N ARG A 128 -4.92 -0.86 13.47
CA ARG A 128 -5.17 -2.08 14.24
C ARG A 128 -6.38 -2.01 15.16
#